data_417cb70b9cc4bc8c2d1be0f602e245db
#
_entry.id   417cb70b9cc4bc8c2d1be0f602e245db
#
_cell.length_a   1.000
_cell.length_b   1.000
_cell.length_c   1.000
_cell.angle_alpha   90.00
_cell.angle_beta   90.00
_cell.angle_gamma   90.00
#
_symmetry.space_group_name_H-M   'P 1'
#
loop_
_entity.id
_entity.type
_entity.pdbx_description
1 polymer ?
#
loop_
_entity_poly.entity_id
_entity_poly.type
_entity_poly.pdbx_seq_one_letter_code
_entity_poly.pdbx_strand_id
1 'polypeptide(L)'
;RDSVMTLEILTPESKIFSGDVYGVQLPGISGSFELLDKHAPMVSALKNGTLKILKDKNATSSYTIQSGFVEVLNNKVTVLVEGAVEA
;
A
#
# COMPACT_ATOMS: atom_id res chain seq x y z
N ARG A 1 -12.09 -11.72 -12.42
CA ARG A 1 -11.36 -11.59 -12.31
C ARG A 1 -10.96 -11.48 -11.14
N ASP A 2 -10.43 -11.25 -10.87
CA ASP A 2 -10.00 -11.77 -9.98
C ASP A 2 -9.71 -10.98 -8.83
N SER A 3 -9.12 -11.37 -7.87
CA SER A 3 -8.93 -10.77 -6.57
C SER A 3 -7.81 -9.76 -6.61
N VAL A 4 -7.95 -8.75 -7.47
CA VAL A 4 -6.93 -7.71 -7.57
C VAL A 4 -7.51 -6.35 -7.27
N MET A 5 -6.66 -5.48 -6.77
CA MET A 5 -7.01 -4.09 -6.54
C MET A 5 -5.89 -3.22 -7.10
N THR A 6 -6.18 -1.95 -7.33
CA THR A 6 -5.19 -1.02 -7.85
C THR A 6 -4.46 -0.39 -6.67
N LEU A 7 -3.13 -0.36 -6.75
CA LEU A 7 -2.30 0.27 -5.72
C LEU A 7 -1.44 1.35 -6.33
N GLU A 8 -1.41 2.51 -5.69
CA GLU A 8 -0.47 3.57 -6.03
C GLU A 8 0.28 4.00 -4.79
N ILE A 9 1.59 4.17 -4.90
CA ILE A 9 2.41 4.69 -3.83
C ILE A 9 3.01 5.99 -4.32
N LEU A 10 2.70 7.08 -3.62
CA LEU A 10 3.08 8.43 -4.04
C LEU A 10 3.90 9.11 -2.94
N THR A 11 4.91 9.85 -3.37
CA THR A 11 5.63 10.76 -2.48
C THR A 11 5.42 12.16 -3.03
N PRO A 12 5.82 13.22 -2.30
CA PRO A 12 5.66 14.57 -2.83
C PRO A 12 6.35 14.77 -4.16
N GLU A 13 7.38 13.99 -4.46
CA GLU A 13 8.18 14.22 -5.65
C GLU A 13 7.83 13.32 -6.82
N SER A 14 7.26 12.15 -6.57
CA SER A 14 7.06 11.23 -7.68
C SER A 14 6.10 10.12 -7.32
N LYS A 15 5.71 9.39 -8.35
CA LYS A 15 4.94 8.16 -8.17
C LYS A 15 5.94 7.02 -8.10
N ILE A 16 5.96 6.33 -6.98
CA ILE A 16 6.90 5.25 -6.72
C ILE A 16 6.42 3.94 -7.32
N PHE A 17 5.11 3.70 -7.26
CA PHE A 17 4.54 2.44 -7.75
C PHE A 17 3.12 2.69 -8.23
N SER A 18 2.72 1.96 -9.26
CA SER A 18 1.34 1.98 -9.72
C SER A 18 1.07 0.66 -10.43
N GLY A 19 -0.01 -0.01 -10.05
CA GLY A 19 -0.35 -1.25 -10.71
C GLY A 19 -1.40 -2.03 -9.95
N ASP A 20 -1.81 -3.14 -10.55
CA ASP A 20 -2.76 -4.05 -9.91
C ASP A 20 -2.00 -5.01 -9.02
N VAL A 21 -2.54 -5.26 -7.84
CA VAL A 21 -1.89 -6.13 -6.86
C VAL A 21 -2.93 -7.02 -6.19
N TYR A 22 -2.47 -8.11 -5.62
CA TYR A 22 -3.32 -9.04 -4.89
C TYR A 22 -3.64 -8.48 -3.50
N GLY A 23 -2.67 -7.81 -2.89
CA GLY A 23 -2.85 -7.25 -1.56
C GLY A 23 -1.68 -6.38 -1.19
N VAL A 24 -1.77 -5.74 -0.03
CA VAL A 24 -0.68 -4.92 0.49
C VAL A 24 -0.73 -4.93 2.01
N GLN A 25 0.45 -5.07 2.63
CA GLN A 25 0.61 -4.98 4.07
C GLN A 25 1.26 -3.66 4.40
N LEU A 26 0.73 -2.99 5.40
CA LEU A 26 1.11 -1.61 5.70
C LEU A 26 1.43 -1.45 7.19
N PRO A 27 2.41 -0.59 7.53
CA PRO A 27 2.76 -0.34 8.92
C PRO A 27 1.87 0.75 9.49
N GLY A 28 0.69 0.36 9.96
CA GLY A 28 -0.22 1.31 10.60
C GLY A 28 0.31 1.78 11.94
N ILE A 29 -0.18 2.95 12.38
CA ILE A 29 0.27 3.51 13.65
C ILE A 29 -0.05 2.57 14.80
N SER A 30 -1.18 1.88 14.73
CA SER A 30 -1.59 0.95 15.78
C SER A 30 -1.14 -0.48 15.53
N GLY A 31 -0.35 -0.70 14.49
CA GLY A 31 0.14 -2.02 14.13
C GLY A 31 -0.03 -2.29 12.65
N SER A 32 0.67 -3.30 12.17
CA SER A 32 0.59 -3.67 10.76
C SER A 32 -0.79 -4.21 10.44
N PHE A 33 -1.22 -3.94 9.21
CA PHE A 33 -2.49 -4.49 8.74
C PHE A 33 -2.37 -4.80 7.25
N GLU A 34 -3.30 -5.60 6.77
CA GLU A 34 -3.28 -6.06 5.39
C GLU A 34 -4.57 -5.67 4.70
N LEU A 35 -4.45 -5.19 3.47
CA LEU A 35 -5.60 -4.84 2.64
C LEU A 35 -5.67 -5.81 1.48
N LEU A 36 -6.84 -6.38 1.28
CA LEU A 36 -7.10 -7.30 0.19
C LEU A 36 -8.24 -6.77 -0.66
N ASP A 37 -8.51 -7.46 -1.75
CA ASP A 37 -9.54 -7.09 -2.69
C ASP A 37 -10.88 -6.77 -1.99
N LYS A 38 -11.53 -5.74 -2.45
CA LYS A 38 -12.86 -5.35 -1.97
C LYS A 38 -12.92 -4.92 -0.51
N HIS A 39 -11.82 -4.40 -0.01
CA HIS A 39 -11.82 -3.84 1.34
C HIS A 39 -12.73 -2.62 1.39
N ALA A 40 -13.42 -2.44 2.51
CA ALA A 40 -14.29 -1.30 2.71
C ALA A 40 -13.48 0.00 2.65
N PRO A 41 -14.13 1.12 2.28
CA PRO A 41 -13.42 2.40 2.27
C PRO A 41 -12.84 2.73 3.64
N MET A 42 -11.62 3.27 3.65
CA MET A 42 -10.98 3.67 4.89
C MET A 42 -9.85 4.65 4.62
N VAL A 43 -9.45 5.35 5.66
CA VAL A 43 -8.25 6.18 5.68
C VAL A 43 -7.53 5.85 6.97
N SER A 44 -6.24 5.64 6.90
CA SER A 44 -5.46 5.31 8.08
C SER A 44 -4.09 5.95 8.00
N ALA A 45 -3.56 6.34 9.16
CA ALA A 45 -2.21 6.90 9.24
C ALA A 45 -1.20 5.77 9.31
N LEU A 46 -0.05 6.01 8.71
CA LEU A 46 1.04 5.05 8.64
C LEU A 46 2.26 5.58 9.38
N LYS A 47 3.05 4.68 9.93
CA LYS A 47 4.30 5.04 10.56
C LYS A 47 5.45 4.56 9.70
N ASN A 48 6.68 4.96 10.06
CA ASN A 48 7.85 4.45 9.38
C ASN A 48 7.90 2.94 9.52
N GLY A 49 8.19 2.25 8.45
CA GLY A 49 8.26 0.80 8.49
C GLY A 49 8.26 0.20 7.12
N THR A 50 7.98 -1.09 7.06
CA THR A 50 8.00 -1.83 5.81
C THR A 50 6.59 -1.98 5.26
N LEU A 51 6.43 -1.61 3.99
CA LEU A 51 5.21 -1.84 3.24
C LEU A 51 5.52 -3.01 2.31
N LYS A 52 4.65 -4.01 2.29
CA LYS A 52 4.87 -5.19 1.47
C LYS A 52 3.74 -5.34 0.47
N ILE A 53 4.10 -5.41 -0.80
CA ILE A 53 3.14 -5.57 -1.87
C ILE A 53 3.04 -7.04 -2.22
N LEU A 54 1.84 -7.56 -2.20
CA LEU A 54 1.58 -8.92 -2.63
C LEU A 54 1.11 -8.83 -4.08
N LYS A 55 2.04 -9.02 -5.01
CA LYS A 55 1.74 -8.83 -6.43
C LYS A 55 0.80 -9.90 -6.93
N ASP A 56 1.04 -11.12 -6.49
CA ASP A 56 0.14 -12.23 -6.74
C ASP A 56 0.43 -13.28 -5.68
N LYS A 57 -0.06 -14.49 -5.85
CA LYS A 57 0.08 -15.51 -4.80
C LYS A 57 1.53 -15.89 -4.54
N ASN A 58 2.41 -15.64 -5.49
CA ASN A 58 3.79 -16.11 -5.38
C ASN A 58 4.84 -15.01 -5.45
N ALA A 59 4.44 -13.77 -5.68
CA ALA A 59 5.40 -12.70 -5.88
C ALA A 59 5.12 -11.55 -4.92
N THR A 60 6.17 -11.06 -4.28
CA THR A 60 6.05 -9.93 -3.36
C THR A 60 7.16 -8.93 -3.64
N SER A 61 6.92 -7.70 -3.23
CA SER A 61 7.92 -6.65 -3.23
C SER A 61 7.78 -5.87 -1.94
N SER A 62 8.87 -5.31 -1.47
CA SER A 62 8.86 -4.56 -0.22
C SER A 62 9.45 -3.18 -0.42
N TYR A 63 8.93 -2.23 0.33
CA TYR A 63 9.44 -0.86 0.37
C TYR A 63 9.59 -0.45 1.82
N THR A 64 10.63 0.30 2.12
CA THR A 64 10.73 0.98 3.40
C THR A 64 10.10 2.35 3.20
N ILE A 65 9.09 2.67 4.00
CA ILE A 65 8.39 3.94 3.85
C ILE A 65 8.55 4.80 5.08
N GLN A 66 8.45 6.10 4.86
CA GLN A 66 8.39 7.07 5.94
C GLN A 66 6.95 7.53 6.04
N SER A 67 6.52 7.82 7.22
CA SER A 67 5.14 8.07 7.59
C SER A 67 4.24 8.71 6.54
N GLY A 68 2.96 8.48 6.64
CA GLY A 68 1.99 9.03 5.72
C GLY A 68 0.61 8.48 5.98
N PHE A 69 -0.14 8.31 4.91
CA PHE A 69 -1.52 7.86 5.01
C PHE A 69 -1.81 6.87 3.90
N VAL A 70 -2.82 6.04 4.15
CA VAL A 70 -3.36 5.17 3.10
C VAL A 70 -4.85 5.44 3.00
N GLU A 71 -5.34 5.47 1.78
CA GLU A 71 -6.77 5.63 1.51
C GLU A 71 -7.23 4.47 0.65
N VAL A 72 -8.35 3.87 1.01
CA VAL A 72 -8.97 2.81 0.24
C VAL A 72 -10.34 3.30 -0.20
N LEU A 73 -10.59 3.27 -1.50
CA LEU A 73 -11.88 3.69 -2.05
C LEU A 73 -12.10 3.00 -3.38
N ASN A 74 -13.24 2.33 -3.53
CA ASN A 74 -13.62 1.67 -4.78
C ASN A 74 -12.53 0.74 -5.31
N ASN A 75 -12.00 -0.06 -4.41
CA ASN A 75 -10.97 -1.06 -4.74
C ASN A 75 -9.67 -0.44 -5.26
N LYS A 76 -9.43 0.81 -4.90
CA LYS A 76 -8.18 1.49 -5.21
C LYS A 76 -7.53 1.91 -3.90
N VAL A 77 -6.27 1.54 -3.75
CA VAL A 77 -5.49 1.88 -2.56
C VAL A 77 -4.47 2.94 -2.96
N THR A 78 -4.51 4.07 -2.29
CA THR A 78 -3.57 5.15 -2.51
C THR A 78 -2.75 5.34 -1.26
N VAL A 79 -1.43 5.22 -1.37
CA VAL A 79 -0.50 5.39 -0.27
C VAL A 79 0.26 6.68 -0.50
N LEU A 80 0.15 7.61 0.45
CA LEU A 80 0.81 8.92 0.36
C LEU A 80 1.82 8.96 1.50
N VAL A 81 3.10 8.95 1.19
CA VAL A 81 4.16 8.88 2.19
C VAL A 81 5.21 9.94 1.94
N GLU A 82 5.97 10.27 2.99
CA GLU A 82 7.04 11.27 2.88
C GLU A 82 8.18 10.74 2.04
N GLY A 83 8.43 9.46 2.09
CA GLY A 83 9.46 8.82 1.30
C GLY A 83 9.25 7.34 1.21
N ALA A 84 9.82 6.73 0.18
CA ALA A 84 9.73 5.28 -0.01
C ALA A 84 10.96 4.83 -0.80
N VAL A 85 11.56 3.75 -0.33
CA VAL A 85 12.74 3.17 -0.97
C VAL A 85 12.50 1.68 -1.11
N GLU A 86 12.72 1.16 -2.30
CA GLU A 86 12.56 -0.27 -2.53
C GLU A 86 13.58 -1.03 -1.69
N ALA A 87 13.08 -2.02 -0.98
CA ALA A 87 13.94 -2.82 -0.10
C ALA A 87 14.52 -4.03 -0.81
#